data_eccf5ee1c7d0fd649ede97dbf00ee32e
#
_entry.id   eccf5ee1c7d0fd649ede97dbf00ee32e
#
_cell.length_a   1.000
_cell.length_b   1.000
_cell.length_c   1.000
_cell.angle_alpha   90.00
_cell.angle_beta   90.00
_cell.angle_gamma   90.00
#
_symmetry.space_group_name_H-M   'P 1'
#
loop_
_entity.id
_entity.type
_entity.pdbx_description
1 polymer ?
#
loop_
_entity_poly.entity_id
_entity_poly.type
_entity_poly.pdbx_seq_one_letter_code
_entity_poly.pdbx_strand_id
1 'polypeptide(L)' 'MTPVRPNIDYRGSYTVTQAAELLCISRRTLRRYESAGYIVAHLNKMNRRKYSGRELLKLWQLTY' A
#
# COMPACT_ATOMS: atom_id res chain seq x y z
N MET A 1 7.28 15.92 14.44
CA MET A 1 6.69 16.43 13.20
C MET A 1 5.65 15.45 12.70
N THR A 2 4.47 15.92 12.41
CA THR A 2 3.40 15.05 11.91
C THR A 2 3.69 14.68 10.45
N PRO A 3 3.66 13.39 10.09
CA PRO A 3 3.89 13.01 8.69
C PRO A 3 2.79 13.55 7.79
N VAL A 4 3.18 13.99 6.61
CA VAL A 4 2.24 14.45 5.61
C VAL A 4 1.49 13.25 5.04
N ARG A 5 0.17 13.36 4.96
CA ARG A 5 -0.65 12.30 4.38
C ARG A 5 -0.23 12.07 2.93
N PRO A 6 0.06 10.83 2.55
CA PRO A 6 0.44 10.55 1.17
C PRO A 6 -0.70 10.84 0.20
N ASN A 7 -0.34 11.25 -1.01
CA ASN A 7 -1.32 11.54 -2.06
C ASN A 7 -1.83 10.24 -2.67
N ILE A 8 -2.74 9.59 -1.96
CA ILE A 8 -3.31 8.31 -2.37
C ILE A 8 -4.79 8.48 -2.65
N ASP A 9 -5.22 8.10 -3.85
CA ASP A 9 -6.63 8.09 -4.21
C ASP A 9 -7.28 6.84 -3.58
N TYR A 10 -8.28 7.06 -2.74
CA TYR A 10 -9.01 5.99 -2.05
C TYR A 10 -9.54 4.93 -3.02
N ARG A 11 -9.95 5.33 -4.21
CA ARG A 11 -10.48 4.42 -5.23
C ARG A 11 -9.43 3.99 -6.25
N GLY A 12 -8.19 4.46 -6.09
CA GLY A 12 -7.13 4.14 -7.01
C GLY A 12 -6.58 2.74 -6.81
N SER A 13 -5.79 2.29 -7.76
CA SER A 13 -5.12 1.01 -7.72
C SER A 13 -3.63 1.26 -7.97
N TYR A 14 -2.78 0.63 -7.16
CA TYR A 14 -1.35 0.92 -7.16
C TYR A 14 -0.55 -0.38 -7.24
N THR A 15 0.55 -0.34 -7.98
CA THR A 15 1.49 -1.45 -8.03
C THR A 15 2.28 -1.53 -6.72
N VAL A 16 2.99 -2.64 -6.51
CA VAL A 16 3.86 -2.79 -5.34
C VAL A 16 4.87 -1.65 -5.25
N THR A 17 5.51 -1.32 -6.36
CA THR A 17 6.50 -0.23 -6.42
C THR A 17 5.88 1.11 -6.06
N GLN A 18 4.73 1.43 -6.67
CA GLN A 18 4.03 2.69 -6.40
C GLN A 18 3.59 2.77 -4.94
N ALA A 19 3.03 1.69 -4.41
CA ALA A 19 2.57 1.64 -3.03
C ALA A 19 3.72 1.85 -2.05
N ALA A 20 4.84 1.18 -2.27
CA ALA A 20 6.01 1.32 -1.41
C ALA A 20 6.54 2.76 -1.43
N GLU A 21 6.60 3.37 -2.61
CA GLU A 21 7.06 4.76 -2.74
C GLU A 21 6.13 5.73 -2.02
N LEU A 22 4.82 5.55 -2.18
CA LEU A 22 3.84 6.43 -1.54
C LEU A 22 3.89 6.34 -0.02
N LEU A 23 4.18 5.17 0.51
CA LEU A 23 4.28 4.95 1.95
C LEU A 23 5.70 5.15 2.48
N CYS A 24 6.66 5.46 1.62
CA CYS A 24 8.06 5.66 1.99
C CYS A 24 8.66 4.45 2.70
N ILE A 25 8.31 3.25 2.24
CA ILE A 25 8.82 1.99 2.78
C ILE A 25 9.39 1.15 1.63
N SER A 26 10.17 0.12 1.97
CA SER A 26 10.68 -0.79 0.96
C SER A 26 9.57 -1.74 0.50
N ARG A 27 9.72 -2.29 -0.70
CA ARG A 27 8.78 -3.30 -1.21
C ARG A 27 8.73 -4.51 -0.31
N ARG A 28 9.88 -4.88 0.26
CA ARG A 28 9.97 -6.00 1.20
C ARG A 28 9.12 -5.73 2.44
N THR A 29 9.21 -4.54 2.99
CA THR A 29 8.42 -4.14 4.16
C THR A 29 6.92 -4.19 3.83
N LEU A 30 6.54 -3.67 2.66
CA LEU A 30 5.15 -3.69 2.23
C LEU A 30 4.62 -5.13 2.15
N ARG A 31 5.40 -6.04 1.59
CA ARG A 31 5.00 -7.44 1.48
C ARG A 31 4.92 -8.13 2.84
N ARG A 32 5.75 -7.72 3.79
CA ARG A 32 5.66 -8.21 5.16
C ARG A 32 4.34 -7.81 5.81
N TYR A 33 3.90 -6.58 5.59
CA TYR A 33 2.59 -6.14 6.09
C TYR A 33 1.45 -6.94 5.45
N GLU A 34 1.57 -7.22 4.17
CA GLU A 34 0.59 -8.07 3.48
C GLU A 34 0.55 -9.47 4.10
N SER A 35 1.71 -10.07 4.31
CA SER A 35 1.82 -11.41 4.91
C SER A 35 1.30 -11.45 6.34
N ALA A 36 1.45 -10.35 7.07
CA ALA A 36 0.95 -10.24 8.44
C ALA A 36 -0.56 -9.97 8.52
N GLY A 37 -1.21 -9.72 7.38
CA GLY A 37 -2.65 -9.50 7.33
C GLY A 37 -3.09 -8.06 7.52
N TYR A 38 -2.16 -7.11 7.53
CA TYR A 38 -2.52 -5.69 7.68
C TYR A 38 -3.14 -5.11 6.43
N ILE A 39 -2.76 -5.61 5.26
CA ILE A 39 -3.31 -5.17 3.98
C ILE A 39 -3.56 -6.37 3.08
N VAL A 40 -4.43 -6.18 2.11
CA VAL A 40 -4.79 -7.22 1.13
C VAL A 40 -4.40 -6.75 -0.26
N ALA A 41 -3.69 -7.61 -0.98
CA ALA A 41 -3.37 -7.37 -2.38
C ALA A 41 -4.38 -8.08 -3.27
N HIS A 42 -4.65 -7.48 -4.42
CA HIS A 42 -5.50 -8.08 -5.44
C HIS A 42 -4.65 -8.41 -6.66
N LEU A 43 -4.93 -9.54 -7.29
CA LEU A 43 -4.25 -9.91 -8.53
C LEU A 43 -5.09 -9.41 -9.71
N ASN A 44 -4.44 -8.73 -10.65
CA ASN A 44 -5.12 -8.32 -11.87
C ASN A 44 -5.13 -9.45 -12.89
N LYS A 45 -5.66 -9.18 -14.10
CA LYS A 45 -5.74 -10.18 -15.17
C LYS A 45 -4.38 -10.71 -15.60
N MET A 46 -3.31 -9.95 -15.39
CA MET A 46 -1.95 -10.35 -15.72
C MET A 46 -1.24 -11.01 -14.53
N ASN A 47 -1.98 -11.37 -13.51
CA ASN A 47 -1.47 -12.02 -12.29
C ASN A 47 -0.44 -11.17 -11.54
N ARG A 48 -0.59 -9.85 -11.61
CA ARG A 48 0.27 -8.90 -10.89
C ARG A 48 -0.45 -8.36 -9.68
N ARG A 49 0.30 -8.15 -8.60
CA ARG A 49 -0.24 -7.59 -7.37
C ARG A 49 -0.60 -6.12 -7.53
N LYS A 50 -1.79 -5.78 -7.04
CA LYS A 50 -2.27 -4.41 -6.96
C LYS A 50 -2.82 -4.16 -5.58
N TYR A 51 -2.58 -2.96 -5.06
CA TYR A 51 -3.12 -2.52 -3.78
C TYR A 51 -4.10 -1.39 -4.04
N SER A 52 -5.28 -1.44 -3.41
CA SER A 52 -6.22 -0.34 -3.51
C SER A 52 -5.75 0.82 -2.64
N GLY A 53 -6.12 2.03 -3.02
CA GLY A 53 -5.81 3.20 -2.20
C GLY A 53 -6.37 3.09 -0.80
N ARG A 54 -7.54 2.48 -0.67
CA ARG A 54 -8.15 2.21 0.63
C ARG A 54 -7.21 1.41 1.54
N GLU A 55 -6.62 0.34 1.02
CA GLU A 55 -5.71 -0.49 1.80
C GLU A 55 -4.45 0.26 2.19
N LEU A 56 -3.91 1.07 1.26
CA LEU A 56 -2.72 1.85 1.53
C LEU A 56 -2.96 2.93 2.58
N LEU A 57 -4.10 3.59 2.53
CA LEU A 57 -4.45 4.61 3.52
C LEU A 57 -4.67 3.98 4.89
N LYS A 58 -5.28 2.80 4.93
CA LYS A 58 -5.45 2.06 6.17
C LYS A 58 -4.11 1.71 6.79
N LEU A 59 -3.18 1.21 5.99
CA LEU A 59 -1.83 0.89 6.45
C LEU A 59 -1.09 2.13 6.94
N TRP A 60 -1.21 3.24 6.20
CA TRP A 60 -0.59 4.50 6.59
C TRP A 60 -1.07 4.94 7.97
N GLN A 61 -2.38 4.85 8.24
CA GLN A 61 -2.95 5.21 9.54
C GLN A 61 -2.44 4.30 10.66
N LEU A 62 -2.19 3.03 10.36
CA LEU A 62 -1.70 2.09 11.38
C LEU A 62 -0.22 2.31 11.71
N THR A 63 0.57 2.80 10.76
CA THR A 63 2.01 2.97 10.94
C THR A 63 2.41 4.38 11.35
N TYR A 64 1.54 5.33 11.19
CA TYR A 64 1.75 6.73 11.54
C TYR A 64 0.60 7.24 12.39
#